data_eedfdea510d79d20b080f53b57fdaeb4
#
_entry.id   eedfdea510d79d20b080f53b57fdaeb4
#
_cell.length_a   1.000
_cell.length_b   1.000
_cell.length_c   1.000
_cell.angle_alpha   90.00
_cell.angle_beta   90.00
_cell.angle_gamma   90.00
#
_symmetry.space_group_name_H-M   'P 1'
#
loop_
_entity.id
_entity.type
_entity.pdbx_description
1 polymer ?
#
loop_
_entity_poly.entity_id
_entity_poly.type
_entity_poly.pdbx_seq_one_letter_code
_entity_poly.pdbx_strand_id
1 'polypeptide(L)'
;CLCFLFYYYKKIGGIKGMVGIILASHGEFAEGIFQSSKMIFGDQENVKPVVLMPSEGPDDFRAKLKDAIASFDNQDEVLILVDLWGGTPFNQANTLFEEHKDKWAIVAGMNLPMIIEAYGLRFSTESAQEIAASILKSGREGVKVRPEELEPEEEVQAPQAPQNQSNAGAPGKFEYVLARIDSRLLHGQVATAWTKTVNPTRIIVVSDAVAKDELRKKLIQQAAPPGVKAHVVPINHMIKLAKDDQHFGGQRALLLFENPEDVLRAVEGGVPLKVINVGSMAHSPGKVQPNKVLAFNQEDIDTFKKLKEAGLEFDVRKVPSDSKGNMDEILKKAQDELNKQK
;
A
#
# COMPACT_ATOMS: atom_id res chain seq x y z
N CYS A 1 20.45 -13.20 15.90
CA CYS A 1 20.29 -14.24 14.85
C CYS A 1 19.87 -13.71 13.48
N LEU A 2 19.08 -12.63 13.41
CA LEU A 2 18.71 -12.02 12.11
C LEU A 2 19.90 -11.36 11.37
N CYS A 3 20.84 -10.75 12.10
CA CYS A 3 22.07 -10.16 11.51
C CYS A 3 22.97 -11.20 10.82
N PHE A 4 23.00 -12.44 11.32
CA PHE A 4 23.84 -13.51 10.74
C PHE A 4 23.22 -14.06 9.44
N LEU A 5 21.88 -14.13 9.34
CA LEU A 5 21.20 -14.51 8.10
C LEU A 5 21.37 -13.43 7.01
N PHE A 6 21.31 -12.15 7.35
CA PHE A 6 21.56 -11.04 6.43
C PHE A 6 23.00 -11.05 5.89
N TYR A 7 23.99 -11.34 6.76
CA TYR A 7 25.40 -11.42 6.36
C TYR A 7 25.66 -12.63 5.44
N TYR A 8 24.99 -13.75 5.67
CA TYR A 8 25.14 -14.97 4.86
C TYR A 8 24.41 -14.88 3.52
N TYR A 9 23.27 -14.17 3.47
CA TYR A 9 22.54 -13.92 2.22
C TYR A 9 23.30 -12.96 1.29
N LYS A 10 24.05 -12.01 1.83
CA LYS A 10 24.92 -11.08 1.07
C LYS A 10 26.09 -11.81 0.39
N LYS A 11 26.41 -13.04 0.79
CA LYS A 11 27.58 -13.80 0.33
C LYS A 11 27.28 -14.86 -0.76
N ILE A 12 26.01 -15.19 -1.02
CA ILE A 12 25.63 -16.33 -1.91
C ILE A 12 24.95 -15.89 -3.23
N GLY A 13 24.81 -14.65 -3.51
CA GLY A 13 24.29 -14.20 -4.81
C GLY A 13 23.67 -12.83 -4.72
N GLY A 14 24.42 -11.86 -5.16
CA GLY A 14 24.00 -10.57 -5.65
C GLY A 14 22.63 -10.04 -5.24
N ILE A 15 22.40 -9.77 -3.94
CA ILE A 15 21.38 -8.78 -3.58
C ILE A 15 21.98 -7.46 -4.05
N LYS A 16 21.50 -6.95 -5.18
CA LYS A 16 21.68 -5.54 -5.51
C LYS A 16 21.19 -4.75 -4.30
N GLY A 17 22.00 -3.87 -3.77
CA GLY A 17 21.67 -3.08 -2.58
C GLY A 17 20.39 -2.25 -2.86
N MET A 18 19.68 -1.92 -1.81
CA MET A 18 18.49 -1.08 -1.84
C MET A 18 18.78 0.26 -2.52
N VAL A 19 17.85 0.80 -3.32
CA VAL A 19 17.95 2.11 -3.97
C VAL A 19 18.27 3.19 -2.93
N GLY A 20 19.36 3.95 -3.15
CA GLY A 20 19.74 5.10 -2.33
C GLY A 20 18.78 6.27 -2.57
N ILE A 21 18.38 6.99 -1.53
CA ILE A 21 17.53 8.17 -1.67
C ILE A 21 18.24 9.39 -1.07
N ILE A 22 18.42 10.42 -1.90
CA ILE A 22 18.86 11.74 -1.46
C ILE A 22 17.64 12.66 -1.38
N LEU A 23 17.50 13.37 -0.25
CA LEU A 23 16.56 14.47 -0.09
C LEU A 23 17.38 15.76 -0.13
N ALA A 24 17.24 16.56 -1.18
CA ALA A 24 18.10 17.71 -1.45
C ALA A 24 17.29 19.01 -1.43
N SER A 25 17.75 20.04 -0.73
CA SER A 25 17.00 21.30 -0.65
C SER A 25 17.86 22.52 -0.38
N HIS A 26 17.27 23.70 -0.63
CA HIS A 26 17.71 24.95 -0.01
C HIS A 26 17.37 24.93 1.48
N GLY A 27 18.28 25.47 2.31
CA GLY A 27 18.09 25.51 3.77
C GLY A 27 17.75 24.14 4.36
N GLU A 28 17.17 24.14 5.56
CA GLU A 28 16.91 22.94 6.37
C GLU A 28 15.67 22.11 5.92
N PHE A 29 15.06 22.42 4.78
CA PHE A 29 13.81 21.75 4.36
C PHE A 29 13.98 20.23 4.20
N ALA A 30 15.09 19.78 3.61
CA ALA A 30 15.37 18.35 3.45
C ALA A 30 15.54 17.63 4.79
N GLU A 31 16.15 18.26 5.79
CA GLU A 31 16.29 17.71 7.14
C GLU A 31 14.92 17.63 7.84
N GLY A 32 14.11 18.67 7.75
CA GLY A 32 12.78 18.71 8.35
C GLY A 32 11.83 17.66 7.77
N ILE A 33 11.80 17.52 6.44
CA ILE A 33 10.95 16.52 5.79
C ILE A 33 11.47 15.09 6.04
N PHE A 34 12.79 14.89 6.15
CA PHE A 34 13.40 13.63 6.54
C PHE A 34 12.97 13.23 7.96
N GLN A 35 13.03 14.18 8.92
CA GLN A 35 12.55 13.94 10.27
C GLN A 35 11.06 13.56 10.29
N SER A 36 10.22 14.28 9.54
CA SER A 36 8.79 13.98 9.43
C SER A 36 8.53 12.59 8.83
N SER A 37 9.28 12.21 7.82
CA SER A 37 9.16 10.90 7.19
C SER A 37 9.54 9.76 8.13
N LYS A 38 10.55 9.95 9.00
CA LYS A 38 10.93 8.99 10.05
C LYS A 38 9.82 8.79 11.08
N MET A 39 9.07 9.82 11.43
CA MET A 39 7.94 9.71 12.35
C MET A 39 6.80 8.84 11.79
N ILE A 40 6.64 8.79 10.48
CA ILE A 40 5.55 8.06 9.79
C ILE A 40 5.97 6.65 9.41
N PHE A 41 7.16 6.49 8.86
CA PHE A 41 7.61 5.24 8.26
C PHE A 41 8.71 4.53 9.07
N GLY A 42 9.28 5.19 10.08
CA GLY A 42 10.43 4.72 10.84
C GLY A 42 11.77 5.06 10.16
N ASP A 43 12.88 4.72 10.82
CA ASP A 43 14.22 4.92 10.29
C ASP A 43 14.44 4.10 9.01
N GLN A 44 15.06 4.74 8.02
CA GLN A 44 15.36 4.13 6.72
C GLN A 44 16.85 4.16 6.44
N GLU A 45 17.44 2.99 6.13
CA GLU A 45 18.82 2.90 5.64
C GLU A 45 18.94 3.47 4.23
N ASN A 46 20.12 3.93 3.85
CA ASN A 46 20.42 4.51 2.53
C ASN A 46 19.50 5.68 2.14
N VAL A 47 19.13 6.52 3.13
CA VAL A 47 18.43 7.80 2.93
C VAL A 47 19.23 8.91 3.59
N LYS A 48 19.55 9.97 2.85
CA LYS A 48 20.34 11.11 3.34
C LYS A 48 19.71 12.44 2.96
N PRO A 49 19.46 13.34 3.92
CA PRO A 49 19.20 14.74 3.63
C PRO A 49 20.51 15.45 3.26
N VAL A 50 20.46 16.32 2.26
CA VAL A 50 21.57 17.20 1.85
C VAL A 50 21.03 18.60 1.65
N VAL A 51 21.57 19.55 2.39
CA VAL A 51 21.06 20.93 2.45
C VAL A 51 22.09 21.92 1.90
N LEU A 52 21.62 22.89 1.13
CA LEU A 52 22.36 24.05 0.71
C LEU A 52 22.11 25.18 1.70
N MET A 53 23.10 25.55 2.49
CA MET A 53 22.99 26.63 3.45
C MET A 53 23.28 27.99 2.81
N PRO A 54 22.77 29.12 3.36
CA PRO A 54 23.00 30.46 2.76
C PRO A 54 24.45 30.88 2.63
N SER A 55 25.35 30.30 3.44
CA SER A 55 26.80 30.56 3.40
C SER A 55 27.58 29.68 2.41
N GLU A 56 26.91 28.77 1.72
CA GLU A 56 27.53 27.76 0.86
C GLU A 56 27.31 28.05 -0.62
N GLY A 57 28.33 27.69 -1.43
CA GLY A 57 28.24 27.76 -2.87
C GLY A 57 27.79 26.45 -3.53
N PRO A 58 27.57 26.49 -4.85
CA PRO A 58 27.19 25.30 -5.62
C PRO A 58 28.19 24.14 -5.51
N ASP A 59 29.47 24.43 -5.42
CA ASP A 59 30.54 23.42 -5.34
C ASP A 59 30.58 22.75 -3.97
N ASP A 60 30.33 23.49 -2.88
CA ASP A 60 30.23 22.94 -1.53
C ASP A 60 29.03 21.95 -1.47
N PHE A 61 27.89 22.34 -2.04
CA PHE A 61 26.73 21.50 -2.10
C PHE A 61 26.96 20.23 -2.94
N ARG A 62 27.66 20.36 -4.09
CA ARG A 62 28.01 19.20 -4.92
C ARG A 62 28.93 18.22 -4.19
N ALA A 63 29.86 18.71 -3.40
CA ALA A 63 30.73 17.87 -2.56
C ALA A 63 29.88 17.08 -1.54
N LYS A 64 28.97 17.75 -0.83
CA LYS A 64 28.04 17.08 0.11
C LYS A 64 27.17 16.00 -0.56
N LEU A 65 26.67 16.26 -1.78
CA LEU A 65 25.92 15.25 -2.56
C LEU A 65 26.78 14.02 -2.85
N LYS A 66 28.03 14.22 -3.32
CA LYS A 66 28.95 13.11 -3.59
C LYS A 66 29.25 12.30 -2.34
N ASP A 67 29.52 12.96 -1.22
CA ASP A 67 29.80 12.28 0.06
C ASP A 67 28.59 11.48 0.56
N ALA A 68 27.38 12.06 0.44
CA ALA A 68 26.15 11.38 0.80
C ALA A 68 25.91 10.13 -0.05
N ILE A 69 26.08 10.23 -1.38
CA ILE A 69 25.92 9.10 -2.30
C ILE A 69 26.99 8.04 -2.05
N ALA A 70 28.26 8.45 -1.83
CA ALA A 70 29.36 7.54 -1.53
C ALA A 70 29.14 6.73 -0.23
N SER A 71 28.29 7.21 0.67
CA SER A 71 27.94 6.50 1.90
C SER A 71 26.91 5.39 1.72
N PHE A 72 26.30 5.26 0.54
CA PHE A 72 25.31 4.21 0.26
C PHE A 72 25.96 2.87 -0.06
N ASP A 73 25.30 1.80 0.36
CA ASP A 73 25.71 0.43 0.02
C ASP A 73 25.56 0.14 -1.50
N ASN A 74 24.60 0.80 -2.15
CA ASN A 74 24.35 0.73 -3.58
C ASN A 74 24.36 2.15 -4.16
N GLN A 75 25.39 2.45 -4.94
CA GLN A 75 25.55 3.74 -5.63
C GLN A 75 25.10 3.67 -7.09
N ASP A 76 24.78 2.48 -7.59
CA ASP A 76 24.33 2.27 -8.96
C ASP A 76 22.91 2.79 -9.19
N GLU A 77 22.03 2.67 -8.17
CA GLU A 77 20.62 3.05 -8.25
C GLU A 77 20.33 4.12 -7.20
N VAL A 78 20.26 5.39 -7.62
CA VAL A 78 20.05 6.54 -6.73
C VAL A 78 18.87 7.38 -7.20
N LEU A 79 17.92 7.60 -6.29
CA LEU A 79 16.80 8.53 -6.45
C LEU A 79 17.12 9.83 -5.71
N ILE A 80 17.12 10.95 -6.41
CA ILE A 80 17.34 12.29 -5.83
C ILE A 80 16.01 13.06 -5.86
N LEU A 81 15.50 13.39 -4.69
CA LEU A 81 14.31 14.24 -4.54
C LEU A 81 14.78 15.65 -4.20
N VAL A 82 14.40 16.62 -5.01
CA VAL A 82 14.77 18.02 -4.80
C VAL A 82 13.56 18.90 -4.52
N ASP A 83 13.76 20.00 -3.81
CA ASP A 83 12.71 20.94 -3.47
C ASP A 83 12.18 21.71 -4.70
N LEU A 84 13.08 22.21 -5.56
CA LEU A 84 12.73 23.11 -6.66
C LEU A 84 13.44 22.74 -7.96
N TRP A 85 12.67 22.61 -9.05
CA TRP A 85 13.22 22.43 -10.40
C TRP A 85 14.04 23.65 -10.84
N GLY A 86 15.24 23.41 -11.33
CA GLY A 86 16.13 24.48 -11.81
C GLY A 86 16.81 25.28 -10.69
N GLY A 87 16.56 24.99 -9.42
CA GLY A 87 17.31 25.55 -8.28
C GLY A 87 18.75 25.00 -8.20
N THR A 88 19.59 25.60 -7.35
CA THR A 88 20.98 25.14 -7.17
C THR A 88 21.07 23.66 -6.76
N PRO A 89 20.26 23.14 -5.80
CA PRO A 89 20.25 21.72 -5.48
C PRO A 89 19.95 20.84 -6.69
N PHE A 90 18.95 21.20 -7.51
CA PHE A 90 18.64 20.49 -8.74
C PHE A 90 19.81 20.52 -9.73
N ASN A 91 20.37 21.68 -10.00
CA ASN A 91 21.43 21.84 -11.00
C ASN A 91 22.69 21.04 -10.63
N GLN A 92 23.05 21.01 -9.34
CA GLN A 92 24.19 20.23 -8.87
C GLN A 92 23.90 18.71 -8.91
N ALA A 93 22.70 18.29 -8.53
CA ALA A 93 22.26 16.91 -8.67
C ALA A 93 22.25 16.47 -10.15
N ASN A 94 21.75 17.33 -11.05
CA ASN A 94 21.71 17.05 -12.48
C ASN A 94 23.09 16.88 -13.11
N THR A 95 24.10 17.63 -12.62
CA THR A 95 25.49 17.46 -13.08
C THR A 95 26.03 16.05 -12.79
N LEU A 96 25.66 15.46 -11.62
CA LEU A 96 26.02 14.09 -11.27
C LEU A 96 25.17 13.06 -12.01
N PHE A 97 23.88 13.37 -12.18
CA PHE A 97 22.91 12.51 -12.89
C PHE A 97 23.32 12.23 -14.35
N GLU A 98 23.91 13.21 -15.05
CA GLU A 98 24.30 13.05 -16.47
C GLU A 98 25.30 11.89 -16.70
N GLU A 99 26.11 11.54 -15.68
CA GLU A 99 27.03 10.41 -15.72
C GLU A 99 26.33 9.07 -15.41
N HIS A 100 25.09 9.10 -14.89
CA HIS A 100 24.34 7.93 -14.40
C HIS A 100 22.89 7.89 -14.90
N LYS A 101 22.56 8.59 -15.97
CA LYS A 101 21.19 8.79 -16.48
C LYS A 101 20.45 7.52 -16.91
N ASP A 102 21.16 6.43 -17.07
CA ASP A 102 20.58 5.10 -17.37
C ASP A 102 20.00 4.40 -16.13
N LYS A 103 20.38 4.83 -14.93
CA LYS A 103 19.99 4.20 -13.67
C LYS A 103 19.42 5.16 -12.64
N TRP A 104 19.98 6.36 -12.53
CA TRP A 104 19.53 7.34 -11.55
C TRP A 104 18.24 8.04 -11.98
N ALA A 105 17.60 8.71 -11.02
CA ALA A 105 16.44 9.56 -11.30
C ALA A 105 16.47 10.81 -10.40
N ILE A 106 15.96 11.94 -10.92
CA ILE A 106 15.74 13.17 -10.16
C ILE A 106 14.25 13.53 -10.26
N VAL A 107 13.65 13.82 -9.11
CA VAL A 107 12.25 14.32 -9.03
C VAL A 107 12.25 15.61 -8.23
N ALA A 108 11.66 16.67 -8.79
CA ALA A 108 11.52 17.97 -8.12
C ALA A 108 10.10 18.20 -7.58
N GLY A 109 9.99 19.13 -6.64
CA GLY A 109 8.75 19.38 -5.91
C GLY A 109 8.52 18.38 -4.80
N MET A 110 9.61 17.97 -4.14
CA MET A 110 9.61 17.02 -3.02
C MET A 110 8.53 17.34 -1.99
N ASN A 111 7.72 16.35 -1.68
CA ASN A 111 6.71 16.42 -0.63
C ASN A 111 6.64 15.10 0.15
N LEU A 112 5.97 15.12 1.30
CA LEU A 112 5.95 13.98 2.21
C LEU A 112 5.25 12.73 1.64
N PRO A 113 4.09 12.81 0.95
CA PRO A 113 3.49 11.67 0.25
C PRO A 113 4.43 10.96 -0.71
N MET A 114 5.19 11.73 -1.51
CA MET A 114 6.19 11.23 -2.45
C MET A 114 7.30 10.42 -1.74
N ILE A 115 7.81 10.94 -0.61
CA ILE A 115 8.86 10.27 0.17
C ILE A 115 8.36 8.97 0.78
N ILE A 116 7.17 8.98 1.38
CA ILE A 116 6.58 7.80 2.00
C ILE A 116 6.33 6.71 0.96
N GLU A 117 5.85 7.06 -0.22
CA GLU A 117 5.68 6.11 -1.33
C GLU A 117 7.04 5.57 -1.82
N ALA A 118 8.06 6.42 -1.95
CA ALA A 118 9.41 5.98 -2.32
C ALA A 118 9.99 4.96 -1.33
N TYR A 119 9.79 5.17 -0.03
CA TYR A 119 10.20 4.21 1.00
C TYR A 119 9.50 2.86 0.86
N GLY A 120 8.20 2.87 0.56
CA GLY A 120 7.43 1.65 0.32
C GLY A 120 7.89 0.88 -0.92
N LEU A 121 8.14 1.59 -2.02
CA LEU A 121 8.51 1.00 -3.30
C LEU A 121 9.90 0.37 -3.29
N ARG A 122 10.86 0.88 -2.51
CA ARG A 122 12.20 0.29 -2.38
C ARG A 122 12.23 -1.17 -1.94
N PHE A 123 11.16 -1.66 -1.32
CA PHE A 123 11.03 -3.07 -0.93
C PHE A 123 10.53 -3.96 -2.07
N SER A 124 10.11 -3.38 -3.20
CA SER A 124 9.48 -4.10 -4.31
C SER A 124 10.18 -3.91 -5.66
N THR A 125 11.00 -2.88 -5.80
CA THR A 125 11.82 -2.63 -7.00
C THR A 125 13.22 -2.15 -6.62
N GLU A 126 14.19 -2.52 -7.43
CA GLU A 126 15.61 -2.10 -7.33
C GLU A 126 15.94 -0.95 -8.29
N SER A 127 14.95 -0.41 -9.03
CA SER A 127 15.16 0.65 -10.02
C SER A 127 14.74 2.02 -9.48
N ALA A 128 15.68 2.96 -9.41
CA ALA A 128 15.41 4.34 -9.04
C ALA A 128 14.43 5.02 -10.02
N GLN A 129 14.51 4.68 -11.31
CA GLN A 129 13.63 5.23 -12.35
C GLN A 129 12.18 4.73 -12.22
N GLU A 130 11.97 3.46 -11.88
CA GLU A 130 10.64 2.92 -11.61
C GLU A 130 10.00 3.56 -10.38
N ILE A 131 10.80 3.77 -9.32
CA ILE A 131 10.35 4.50 -8.13
C ILE A 131 9.97 5.92 -8.52
N ALA A 132 10.84 6.65 -9.25
CA ALA A 132 10.61 8.03 -9.68
C ALA A 132 9.31 8.16 -10.48
N ALA A 133 9.06 7.27 -11.44
CA ALA A 133 7.83 7.28 -12.23
C ALA A 133 6.57 7.10 -11.37
N SER A 134 6.63 6.20 -10.39
CA SER A 134 5.50 5.91 -9.50
C SER A 134 5.19 7.05 -8.54
N ILE A 135 6.21 7.64 -7.90
CA ILE A 135 6.03 8.68 -6.87
C ILE A 135 5.56 10.02 -7.43
N LEU A 136 5.76 10.30 -8.73
CA LEU A 136 5.23 11.50 -9.38
C LEU A 136 3.71 11.62 -9.21
N LYS A 137 3.02 10.49 -9.30
CA LYS A 137 1.57 10.44 -9.13
C LYS A 137 1.19 10.72 -7.68
N SER A 138 1.77 9.98 -6.73
CA SER A 138 1.50 10.15 -5.29
C SER A 138 1.84 11.57 -4.82
N GLY A 139 2.92 12.16 -5.35
CA GLY A 139 3.29 13.53 -5.07
C GLY A 139 2.25 14.56 -5.53
N ARG A 140 1.70 14.39 -6.74
CA ARG A 140 0.64 15.26 -7.28
C ARG A 140 -0.67 15.09 -6.54
N GLU A 141 -1.10 13.84 -6.28
CA GLU A 141 -2.31 13.52 -5.54
C GLU A 141 -2.25 13.94 -4.07
N GLY A 142 -1.04 14.11 -3.52
CA GLY A 142 -0.81 14.61 -2.17
C GLY A 142 -1.04 16.12 -2.00
N VAL A 143 -1.16 16.88 -3.10
CA VAL A 143 -1.53 18.31 -3.07
C VAL A 143 -3.04 18.40 -3.08
N LYS A 144 -3.62 18.86 -1.97
CA LYS A 144 -5.08 18.97 -1.76
C LYS A 144 -5.44 20.34 -1.22
N VAL A 145 -6.65 20.79 -1.49
CA VAL A 145 -7.17 22.07 -1.00
C VAL A 145 -8.46 21.90 -0.21
N ARG A 146 -8.70 22.80 0.72
CA ARG A 146 -9.97 23.00 1.42
C ARG A 146 -10.33 24.50 1.37
N PRO A 147 -11.59 24.83 1.11
CA PRO A 147 -12.71 23.94 0.79
C PRO A 147 -12.55 23.26 -0.58
N GLU A 148 -13.24 22.13 -0.77
CA GLU A 148 -13.07 21.25 -1.96
C GLU A 148 -13.45 21.94 -3.28
N GLU A 149 -14.29 22.98 -3.22
CA GLU A 149 -14.72 23.76 -4.38
C GLU A 149 -13.58 24.58 -5.02
N LEU A 150 -12.42 24.69 -4.34
CA LEU A 150 -11.22 25.32 -4.86
C LEU A 150 -10.31 24.35 -5.61
N GLU A 151 -10.61 23.04 -5.58
CA GLU A 151 -9.85 22.05 -6.35
C GLU A 151 -10.09 22.34 -7.85
N PRO A 152 -9.06 22.62 -8.66
CA PRO A 152 -9.23 22.86 -10.08
C PRO A 152 -9.94 21.66 -10.71
N GLU A 153 -10.95 21.89 -11.55
CA GLU A 153 -11.47 20.83 -12.41
C GLU A 153 -10.30 20.36 -13.29
N GLU A 154 -9.88 19.11 -13.13
CA GLU A 154 -8.87 18.54 -14.01
C GLU A 154 -9.39 18.61 -15.45
N GLU A 155 -8.82 19.48 -16.29
CA GLU A 155 -8.93 19.32 -17.73
C GLU A 155 -8.34 17.96 -18.08
N VAL A 156 -9.22 17.01 -18.32
CA VAL A 156 -8.87 15.64 -18.73
C VAL A 156 -8.29 15.73 -20.15
N GLN A 157 -7.01 16.09 -20.25
CA GLN A 157 -6.20 15.70 -21.38
C GLN A 157 -5.90 14.20 -21.20
N ALA A 158 -6.71 13.39 -21.84
CA ALA A 158 -6.57 11.95 -21.87
C ALA A 158 -5.19 11.56 -22.43
N PRO A 159 -4.30 10.92 -21.64
CA PRO A 159 -3.29 10.07 -22.22
C PRO A 159 -4.05 8.85 -22.75
N GLN A 160 -3.83 8.49 -23.99
CA GLN A 160 -4.27 7.21 -24.55
C GLN A 160 -3.57 6.10 -23.77
N ALA A 161 -4.18 5.68 -22.66
CA ALA A 161 -3.89 4.40 -22.04
C ALA A 161 -4.66 3.30 -22.81
N PRO A 162 -4.17 2.06 -22.88
CA PRO A 162 -4.91 1.01 -23.53
C PRO A 162 -6.31 0.94 -22.94
N GLN A 163 -7.30 1.05 -23.80
CA GLN A 163 -8.71 1.04 -23.46
C GLN A 163 -9.07 -0.24 -22.72
N ASN A 164 -8.95 -0.22 -21.39
CA ASN A 164 -9.82 -1.07 -20.57
C ASN A 164 -11.17 -0.32 -20.55
N GLN A 165 -11.98 -0.63 -21.54
CA GLN A 165 -13.36 -0.19 -21.60
C GLN A 165 -14.01 -0.49 -20.25
N SER A 166 -14.33 0.57 -19.51
CA SER A 166 -15.26 0.49 -18.39
C SER A 166 -16.63 0.13 -18.99
N ASN A 167 -16.90 -1.17 -19.12
CA ASN A 167 -18.23 -1.67 -19.40
C ASN A 167 -19.10 -1.44 -18.14
N ALA A 168 -19.43 -0.19 -17.84
CA ALA A 168 -20.49 0.15 -16.93
C ALA A 168 -21.80 -0.22 -17.62
N GLY A 169 -22.44 -1.31 -17.19
CA GLY A 169 -23.76 -1.70 -17.67
C GLY A 169 -23.80 -2.86 -18.66
N ALA A 170 -22.73 -3.61 -18.85
CA ALA A 170 -22.84 -4.88 -19.58
C ALA A 170 -23.68 -5.89 -18.75
N PRO A 171 -24.57 -6.67 -19.39
CA PRO A 171 -25.26 -7.75 -18.70
C PRO A 171 -24.29 -8.74 -18.08
N GLY A 172 -24.52 -9.13 -16.81
CA GLY A 172 -23.70 -10.09 -16.08
C GLY A 172 -23.45 -9.67 -14.63
N LYS A 173 -22.91 -10.61 -13.86
CA LYS A 173 -22.58 -10.47 -12.42
C LYS A 173 -21.12 -10.06 -12.23
N PHE A 174 -20.78 -9.65 -11.00
CA PHE A 174 -19.41 -9.49 -10.57
C PHE A 174 -18.63 -10.81 -10.67
N GLU A 175 -17.38 -10.72 -11.14
CA GLU A 175 -16.36 -11.72 -10.87
C GLU A 175 -15.68 -11.37 -9.53
N TYR A 176 -15.87 -12.21 -8.50
CA TYR A 176 -15.22 -11.99 -7.20
C TYR A 176 -13.79 -12.56 -7.25
N VAL A 177 -12.81 -11.67 -7.47
CA VAL A 177 -11.39 -12.06 -7.66
C VAL A 177 -10.65 -12.25 -6.34
N LEU A 178 -11.14 -11.63 -5.26
CA LEU A 178 -10.67 -11.82 -3.89
C LEU A 178 -11.77 -11.40 -2.92
N ALA A 179 -11.97 -12.19 -1.86
CA ALA A 179 -12.69 -11.76 -0.67
C ALA A 179 -11.72 -11.90 0.51
N ARG A 180 -11.53 -10.82 1.30
CA ARG A 180 -10.50 -10.74 2.33
C ARG A 180 -11.04 -10.18 3.63
N ILE A 181 -10.68 -10.83 4.75
CA ILE A 181 -10.81 -10.29 6.09
C ILE A 181 -9.52 -9.56 6.44
N ASP A 182 -9.61 -8.26 6.68
CA ASP A 182 -8.52 -7.43 7.19
C ASP A 182 -9.11 -6.28 8.01
N SER A 183 -8.85 -6.26 9.31
CA SER A 183 -9.38 -5.23 10.22
C SER A 183 -8.96 -3.80 9.85
N ARG A 184 -7.94 -3.63 9.01
CA ARG A 184 -7.50 -2.33 8.47
C ARG A 184 -8.18 -1.98 7.16
N LEU A 185 -8.94 -2.92 6.55
CA LEU A 185 -9.61 -2.79 5.25
C LEU A 185 -8.64 -2.42 4.11
N LEU A 186 -8.91 -1.34 3.37
CA LEU A 186 -8.03 -0.88 2.29
C LEU A 186 -6.86 -0.09 2.87
N HIS A 187 -5.68 -0.64 2.74
CA HIS A 187 -4.41 -0.06 3.18
C HIS A 187 -3.28 -0.47 2.23
N GLY A 188 -2.07 0.08 2.43
CA GLY A 188 -0.94 -0.06 1.52
C GLY A 188 -0.71 -1.47 0.96
N GLN A 189 -0.68 -2.52 1.79
CA GLN A 189 -0.46 -3.90 1.32
C GLN A 189 -1.60 -4.45 0.44
N VAL A 190 -2.86 -4.05 0.73
CA VAL A 190 -4.00 -4.42 -0.12
C VAL A 190 -3.95 -3.62 -1.42
N ALA A 191 -3.75 -2.31 -1.33
CA ALA A 191 -3.71 -1.42 -2.48
C ALA A 191 -2.56 -1.70 -3.45
N THR A 192 -1.42 -2.22 -2.97
CA THR A 192 -0.24 -2.47 -3.81
C THR A 192 -0.06 -3.95 -4.16
N ALA A 193 0.04 -4.86 -3.18
CA ALA A 193 0.37 -6.24 -3.43
C ALA A 193 -0.82 -7.06 -3.94
N TRP A 194 -1.97 -7.00 -3.24
CA TRP A 194 -3.14 -7.78 -3.63
C TRP A 194 -3.78 -7.30 -4.92
N THR A 195 -3.90 -5.98 -5.11
CA THR A 195 -4.48 -5.45 -6.35
C THR A 195 -3.65 -5.76 -7.58
N LYS A 196 -2.31 -5.72 -7.47
CA LYS A 196 -1.43 -6.16 -8.56
C LYS A 196 -1.61 -7.65 -8.90
N THR A 197 -1.81 -8.49 -7.89
CA THR A 197 -1.95 -9.94 -8.07
C THR A 197 -3.30 -10.34 -8.67
N VAL A 198 -4.40 -9.74 -8.18
CA VAL A 198 -5.76 -10.14 -8.60
C VAL A 198 -6.38 -9.21 -9.63
N ASN A 199 -5.74 -8.08 -9.93
CA ASN A 199 -6.13 -7.09 -10.94
C ASN A 199 -7.64 -6.76 -10.92
N PRO A 200 -8.18 -6.20 -9.80
CA PRO A 200 -9.58 -5.86 -9.71
C PRO A 200 -9.89 -4.58 -10.48
N THR A 201 -11.10 -4.44 -10.99
CA THR A 201 -11.63 -3.16 -11.49
C THR A 201 -12.29 -2.35 -10.38
N ARG A 202 -12.71 -3.03 -9.30
CA ARG A 202 -13.34 -2.40 -8.13
C ARG A 202 -12.87 -3.04 -6.83
N ILE A 203 -12.66 -2.19 -5.82
CA ILE A 203 -12.53 -2.62 -4.43
C ILE A 203 -13.83 -2.23 -3.71
N ILE A 204 -14.45 -3.17 -3.03
CA ILE A 204 -15.70 -2.94 -2.30
C ILE A 204 -15.47 -3.31 -0.84
N VAL A 205 -15.45 -2.30 0.02
CA VAL A 205 -15.47 -2.48 1.47
C VAL A 205 -16.90 -2.75 1.90
N VAL A 206 -17.12 -3.89 2.53
CA VAL A 206 -18.43 -4.36 2.95
C VAL A 206 -18.50 -4.30 4.48
N SER A 207 -19.07 -3.23 5.02
CA SER A 207 -19.17 -3.00 6.46
C SER A 207 -20.30 -2.02 6.76
N ASP A 208 -21.21 -2.40 7.66
CA ASP A 208 -22.29 -1.51 8.09
C ASP A 208 -21.77 -0.33 8.93
N ALA A 209 -20.70 -0.55 9.70
CA ALA A 209 -20.09 0.47 10.54
C ALA A 209 -19.38 1.54 9.70
N VAL A 210 -18.54 1.11 8.76
CA VAL A 210 -17.80 2.02 7.89
C VAL A 210 -18.71 2.77 6.91
N ALA A 211 -19.79 2.12 6.45
CA ALA A 211 -20.77 2.76 5.57
C ALA A 211 -21.50 3.94 6.22
N LYS A 212 -21.57 3.98 7.56
CA LYS A 212 -22.14 5.08 8.35
C LYS A 212 -21.13 6.15 8.75
N ASP A 213 -19.85 5.87 8.60
CA ASP A 213 -18.76 6.78 8.95
C ASP A 213 -18.23 7.47 7.68
N GLU A 214 -18.73 8.67 7.42
CA GLU A 214 -18.38 9.42 6.20
C GLU A 214 -16.89 9.75 6.11
N LEU A 215 -16.19 9.93 7.25
CA LEU A 215 -14.75 10.18 7.24
C LEU A 215 -13.97 8.93 6.83
N ARG A 216 -14.23 7.79 7.47
CA ARG A 216 -13.59 6.51 7.11
C ARG A 216 -13.89 6.11 5.66
N LYS A 217 -15.13 6.32 5.21
CA LYS A 217 -15.56 6.06 3.83
C LYS A 217 -14.74 6.87 2.82
N LYS A 218 -14.57 8.19 3.05
CA LYS A 218 -13.74 9.05 2.20
C LYS A 218 -12.28 8.63 2.19
N LEU A 219 -11.70 8.32 3.35
CA LEU A 219 -10.31 7.85 3.47
C LEU A 219 -10.08 6.55 2.69
N ILE A 220 -11.01 5.60 2.79
CA ILE A 220 -10.95 4.33 2.04
C ILE A 220 -11.04 4.58 0.53
N GLN A 221 -11.94 5.46 0.08
CA GLN A 221 -12.08 5.80 -1.34
C GLN A 221 -10.80 6.46 -1.89
N GLN A 222 -10.14 7.29 -1.09
CA GLN A 222 -8.88 7.95 -1.45
C GLN A 222 -7.68 6.98 -1.43
N ALA A 223 -7.73 5.89 -0.66
CA ALA A 223 -6.69 4.87 -0.63
C ALA A 223 -6.73 3.89 -1.82
N ALA A 224 -7.67 4.06 -2.74
CA ALA A 224 -7.77 3.22 -3.92
C ALA A 224 -6.57 3.40 -4.85
N PRO A 225 -5.98 2.30 -5.37
CA PRO A 225 -4.89 2.42 -6.32
C PRO A 225 -5.38 2.95 -7.67
N PRO A 226 -4.48 3.55 -8.46
CA PRO A 226 -4.81 4.09 -9.77
C PRO A 226 -5.56 3.11 -10.67
N GLY A 227 -6.62 3.59 -11.32
CA GLY A 227 -7.44 2.77 -12.23
C GLY A 227 -8.44 1.84 -11.55
N VAL A 228 -8.47 1.78 -10.22
CA VAL A 228 -9.41 0.96 -9.44
C VAL A 228 -10.34 1.85 -8.63
N LYS A 229 -11.65 1.65 -8.75
CA LYS A 229 -12.63 2.42 -7.96
C LYS A 229 -12.89 1.72 -6.62
N ALA A 230 -12.76 2.46 -5.51
CA ALA A 230 -13.15 1.94 -4.18
C ALA A 230 -14.55 2.42 -3.80
N HIS A 231 -15.31 1.51 -3.25
CA HIS A 231 -16.67 1.74 -2.75
C HIS A 231 -16.79 1.20 -1.33
N VAL A 232 -17.61 1.85 -0.52
CA VAL A 232 -17.98 1.37 0.81
C VAL A 232 -19.49 1.16 0.82
N VAL A 233 -19.91 -0.05 1.11
CA VAL A 233 -21.35 -0.41 1.11
C VAL A 233 -21.74 -1.19 2.37
N PRO A 234 -22.96 -1.01 2.88
CA PRO A 234 -23.51 -1.88 3.92
C PRO A 234 -23.64 -3.31 3.40
N ILE A 235 -23.63 -4.30 4.30
CA ILE A 235 -23.72 -5.73 3.97
C ILE A 235 -24.99 -6.02 3.16
N ASN A 236 -26.13 -5.48 3.59
CA ASN A 236 -27.42 -5.68 2.88
C ASN A 236 -27.41 -5.09 1.45
N HIS A 237 -26.61 -4.04 1.22
CA HIS A 237 -26.44 -3.50 -0.14
C HIS A 237 -25.58 -4.44 -0.98
N MET A 238 -24.49 -4.99 -0.44
CA MET A 238 -23.66 -5.97 -1.14
C MET A 238 -24.47 -7.22 -1.53
N ILE A 239 -25.35 -7.70 -0.65
CA ILE A 239 -26.26 -8.81 -0.93
C ILE A 239 -27.20 -8.51 -2.12
N LYS A 240 -27.70 -7.27 -2.22
CA LYS A 240 -28.51 -6.86 -3.37
C LYS A 240 -27.67 -6.79 -4.65
N LEU A 241 -26.45 -6.22 -4.59
CA LEU A 241 -25.54 -6.14 -5.73
C LEU A 241 -25.14 -7.54 -6.24
N ALA A 242 -24.98 -8.52 -5.35
CA ALA A 242 -24.64 -9.90 -5.73
C ALA A 242 -25.76 -10.62 -6.50
N LYS A 243 -27.00 -10.16 -6.35
CA LYS A 243 -28.17 -10.69 -7.07
C LYS A 243 -28.42 -10.02 -8.41
N ASP A 244 -27.78 -8.88 -8.65
CA ASP A 244 -27.90 -8.12 -9.89
C ASP A 244 -27.06 -8.80 -10.99
N ASP A 245 -27.73 -9.26 -12.04
CA ASP A 245 -27.12 -9.93 -13.19
C ASP A 245 -27.15 -9.06 -14.47
N GLN A 246 -27.56 -7.80 -14.36
CA GLN A 246 -27.73 -6.92 -15.51
C GLN A 246 -26.65 -5.84 -15.64
N HIS A 247 -25.91 -5.50 -14.54
CA HIS A 247 -25.12 -4.27 -14.53
C HIS A 247 -23.62 -4.47 -14.25
N PHE A 248 -23.17 -5.69 -13.93
CA PHE A 248 -21.81 -5.92 -13.44
C PHE A 248 -20.96 -6.89 -14.29
N GLY A 249 -21.40 -7.20 -15.50
CA GLY A 249 -20.65 -8.01 -16.44
C GLY A 249 -19.27 -7.41 -16.74
N GLY A 250 -18.23 -8.24 -16.65
CA GLY A 250 -16.83 -7.80 -16.83
C GLY A 250 -16.23 -7.01 -15.67
N GLN A 251 -16.97 -6.79 -14.57
CA GLN A 251 -16.46 -6.13 -13.38
C GLN A 251 -15.79 -7.14 -12.44
N ARG A 252 -14.53 -6.90 -12.09
CA ARG A 252 -13.72 -7.74 -11.20
C ARG A 252 -13.69 -7.10 -9.81
N ALA A 253 -14.36 -7.71 -8.84
CA ALA A 253 -14.52 -7.16 -7.49
C ALA A 253 -13.57 -7.81 -6.48
N LEU A 254 -12.81 -6.97 -5.77
CA LEU A 254 -12.10 -7.33 -4.55
C LEU A 254 -12.94 -6.87 -3.36
N LEU A 255 -13.42 -7.81 -2.54
CA LEU A 255 -14.22 -7.51 -1.35
C LEU A 255 -13.33 -7.45 -0.11
N LEU A 256 -13.54 -6.45 0.75
CA LEU A 256 -12.87 -6.29 2.04
C LEU A 256 -13.89 -6.25 3.17
N PHE A 257 -13.63 -7.07 4.19
CA PHE A 257 -14.43 -7.18 5.40
C PHE A 257 -13.56 -6.88 6.63
N GLU A 258 -14.11 -6.23 7.67
CA GLU A 258 -13.38 -5.98 8.92
C GLU A 258 -13.22 -7.23 9.79
N ASN A 259 -14.21 -8.12 9.74
CA ASN A 259 -14.38 -9.25 10.65
C ASN A 259 -15.04 -10.46 9.94
N PRO A 260 -14.98 -11.67 10.52
CA PRO A 260 -15.61 -12.85 9.94
C PRO A 260 -17.13 -12.84 9.99
N GLU A 261 -17.75 -12.14 10.96
CA GLU A 261 -19.21 -12.04 11.12
C GLU A 261 -19.85 -11.35 9.92
N ASP A 262 -19.22 -10.28 9.41
CA ASP A 262 -19.69 -9.58 8.21
C ASP A 262 -19.60 -10.47 6.97
N VAL A 263 -18.57 -11.32 6.87
CA VAL A 263 -18.46 -12.34 5.82
C VAL A 263 -19.60 -13.35 5.92
N LEU A 264 -19.88 -13.88 7.12
CA LEU A 264 -20.96 -14.86 7.34
C LEU A 264 -22.31 -14.29 6.91
N ARG A 265 -22.63 -13.08 7.34
CA ARG A 265 -23.87 -12.38 6.95
C ARG A 265 -23.98 -12.18 5.44
N ALA A 266 -22.89 -11.85 4.78
CA ALA A 266 -22.85 -11.68 3.32
C ALA A 266 -23.11 -13.02 2.60
N VAL A 267 -22.48 -14.10 3.05
CA VAL A 267 -22.62 -15.45 2.48
C VAL A 267 -24.03 -15.99 2.70
N GLU A 268 -24.57 -15.90 3.92
CA GLU A 268 -25.95 -16.27 4.25
C GLU A 268 -26.98 -15.47 3.42
N GLY A 269 -26.66 -14.23 3.09
CA GLY A 269 -27.45 -13.37 2.20
C GLY A 269 -27.38 -13.73 0.73
N GLY A 270 -26.46 -14.63 0.35
CA GLY A 270 -26.33 -15.13 -1.02
C GLY A 270 -25.19 -14.51 -1.84
N VAL A 271 -24.20 -13.84 -1.21
CA VAL A 271 -22.97 -13.45 -1.91
C VAL A 271 -22.16 -14.72 -2.19
N PRO A 272 -21.85 -15.08 -3.46
CA PRO A 272 -21.34 -16.40 -3.82
C PRO A 272 -19.82 -16.50 -3.64
N LEU A 273 -19.34 -16.45 -2.40
CA LEU A 273 -17.94 -16.60 -2.06
C LEU A 273 -17.57 -18.08 -1.87
N LYS A 274 -16.37 -18.45 -2.29
CA LYS A 274 -15.83 -19.82 -2.12
C LYS A 274 -14.57 -19.83 -1.27
N VAL A 275 -13.71 -18.83 -1.44
CA VAL A 275 -12.45 -18.72 -0.74
C VAL A 275 -12.37 -17.36 -0.06
N ILE A 276 -11.99 -17.35 1.20
CA ILE A 276 -11.75 -16.13 1.99
C ILE A 276 -10.27 -16.05 2.34
N ASN A 277 -9.61 -14.99 1.90
CA ASN A 277 -8.28 -14.67 2.39
C ASN A 277 -8.38 -14.03 3.78
N VAL A 278 -7.62 -14.57 4.73
CA VAL A 278 -7.55 -14.07 6.11
C VAL A 278 -6.19 -13.40 6.30
N GLY A 279 -6.19 -12.07 6.25
CA GLY A 279 -4.96 -11.28 6.22
C GLY A 279 -4.56 -10.67 7.54
N SER A 280 -5.52 -10.09 8.27
CA SER A 280 -5.27 -9.46 9.56
C SER A 280 -6.55 -9.35 10.38
N MET A 281 -6.46 -9.69 11.67
CA MET A 281 -7.50 -9.45 12.66
C MET A 281 -6.87 -8.80 13.89
N ALA A 282 -7.23 -7.54 14.16
CA ALA A 282 -6.63 -6.75 15.22
C ALA A 282 -6.93 -7.32 16.60
N HIS A 283 -5.96 -7.20 17.49
CA HIS A 283 -6.15 -7.53 18.90
C HIS A 283 -7.05 -6.48 19.59
N SER A 284 -7.93 -6.97 20.46
CA SER A 284 -8.72 -6.14 21.37
C SER A 284 -8.91 -6.88 22.70
N PRO A 285 -9.34 -6.22 23.77
CA PRO A 285 -9.62 -6.88 25.03
C PRO A 285 -10.55 -8.10 24.87
N GLY A 286 -10.17 -9.23 25.47
CA GLY A 286 -10.92 -10.50 25.36
C GLY A 286 -10.56 -11.37 24.15
N LYS A 287 -9.65 -10.93 23.26
CA LYS A 287 -9.10 -11.77 22.18
C LYS A 287 -7.75 -12.37 22.55
N VAL A 288 -7.53 -13.61 22.14
CA VAL A 288 -6.23 -14.28 22.15
C VAL A 288 -5.53 -14.11 20.81
N GLN A 289 -4.20 -14.19 20.79
CA GLN A 289 -3.41 -13.93 19.59
C GLN A 289 -2.47 -15.12 19.27
N PRO A 290 -2.98 -16.18 18.63
CA PRO A 290 -2.21 -17.40 18.34
C PRO A 290 -1.04 -17.15 17.37
N ASN A 291 -1.03 -16.03 16.65
CA ASN A 291 0.08 -15.59 15.79
C ASN A 291 0.17 -14.04 15.76
N LYS A 292 1.18 -13.50 15.07
CA LYS A 292 1.48 -12.05 15.06
C LYS A 292 0.42 -11.15 14.38
N VAL A 293 -0.53 -11.72 13.64
CA VAL A 293 -1.43 -10.94 12.75
C VAL A 293 -2.92 -11.23 12.96
N LEU A 294 -3.25 -12.32 13.66
CA LEU A 294 -4.62 -12.74 13.86
C LEU A 294 -4.95 -12.87 15.34
N ALA A 295 -5.97 -12.19 15.79
CA ALA A 295 -6.52 -12.29 17.12
C ALA A 295 -7.98 -12.73 17.07
N PHE A 296 -8.39 -13.61 18.03
CA PHE A 296 -9.69 -14.24 18.04
C PHE A 296 -10.33 -14.16 19.44
N ASN A 297 -11.64 -13.93 19.47
CA ASN A 297 -12.49 -14.27 20.60
C ASN A 297 -13.27 -15.55 20.29
N GLN A 298 -14.18 -15.97 21.18
CA GLN A 298 -14.98 -17.17 20.96
C GLN A 298 -15.95 -17.01 19.80
N GLU A 299 -16.51 -15.83 19.60
CA GLU A 299 -17.46 -15.53 18.51
C GLU A 299 -16.78 -15.63 17.14
N ASP A 300 -15.55 -15.06 17.00
CA ASP A 300 -14.76 -15.21 15.79
C ASP A 300 -14.54 -16.69 15.43
N ILE A 301 -14.13 -17.51 16.42
CA ILE A 301 -13.87 -18.95 16.23
C ILE A 301 -15.12 -19.68 15.75
N ASP A 302 -16.25 -19.42 16.41
CA ASP A 302 -17.52 -20.08 16.08
C ASP A 302 -18.04 -19.61 14.71
N THR A 303 -17.78 -18.35 14.34
CA THR A 303 -18.10 -17.82 13.01
C THR A 303 -17.26 -18.49 11.92
N PHE A 304 -15.96 -18.69 12.14
CA PHE A 304 -15.13 -19.43 11.17
C PHE A 304 -15.58 -20.88 10.99
N LYS A 305 -16.05 -21.55 12.05
CA LYS A 305 -16.64 -22.90 11.94
C LYS A 305 -17.88 -22.88 11.05
N LYS A 306 -18.79 -21.92 11.26
CA LYS A 306 -20.01 -21.76 10.42
C LYS A 306 -19.65 -21.46 8.95
N LEU A 307 -18.65 -20.63 8.71
CA LEU A 307 -18.18 -20.36 7.35
C LEU A 307 -17.63 -21.62 6.67
N LYS A 308 -16.91 -22.47 7.42
CA LYS A 308 -16.41 -23.74 6.94
C LYS A 308 -17.57 -24.72 6.65
N GLU A 309 -18.57 -24.80 7.53
CA GLU A 309 -19.79 -25.58 7.33
C GLU A 309 -20.59 -25.11 6.10
N ALA A 310 -20.56 -23.80 5.81
CA ALA A 310 -21.13 -23.22 4.59
C ALA A 310 -20.28 -23.51 3.32
N GLY A 311 -19.18 -24.27 3.44
CA GLY A 311 -18.36 -24.71 2.32
C GLY A 311 -17.27 -23.74 1.87
N LEU A 312 -16.90 -22.75 2.71
CA LEU A 312 -15.83 -21.81 2.39
C LEU A 312 -14.47 -22.39 2.75
N GLU A 313 -13.48 -22.11 1.88
CA GLU A 313 -12.07 -22.36 2.13
C GLU A 313 -11.37 -21.12 2.64
N PHE A 314 -10.28 -21.28 3.40
CA PHE A 314 -9.51 -20.17 3.95
C PHE A 314 -8.09 -20.13 3.39
N ASP A 315 -7.71 -18.95 2.90
CA ASP A 315 -6.36 -18.66 2.44
C ASP A 315 -5.69 -17.70 3.44
N VAL A 316 -4.95 -18.26 4.41
CA VAL A 316 -4.35 -17.47 5.49
C VAL A 316 -2.99 -16.94 5.04
N ARG A 317 -2.97 -15.69 4.56
CA ARG A 317 -1.77 -14.97 4.12
C ARG A 317 -1.94 -13.48 4.30
N LYS A 318 -0.87 -12.81 4.76
CA LYS A 318 -0.85 -11.34 4.87
C LYS A 318 -0.67 -10.69 3.50
N VAL A 319 0.29 -11.20 2.71
CA VAL A 319 0.58 -10.77 1.33
C VAL A 319 0.61 -11.97 0.39
N PRO A 320 0.43 -11.77 -0.94
CA PRO A 320 0.37 -12.87 -1.90
C PRO A 320 1.60 -13.78 -1.93
N SER A 321 2.78 -13.23 -1.60
CA SER A 321 4.06 -13.94 -1.58
C SER A 321 4.28 -14.84 -0.36
N ASP A 322 3.44 -14.69 0.69
CA ASP A 322 3.57 -15.51 1.89
C ASP A 322 3.14 -16.96 1.62
N SER A 323 3.72 -17.90 2.37
CA SER A 323 3.21 -19.27 2.43
C SER A 323 1.82 -19.31 3.09
N LYS A 324 0.95 -20.18 2.61
CA LYS A 324 -0.39 -20.36 3.19
C LYS A 324 -0.32 -20.96 4.58
N GLY A 325 -0.94 -20.31 5.54
CA GLY A 325 -1.14 -20.83 6.89
C GLY A 325 -2.32 -21.81 6.96
N ASN A 326 -2.29 -22.71 7.93
CA ASN A 326 -3.37 -23.66 8.19
C ASN A 326 -4.38 -23.05 9.17
N MET A 327 -5.59 -22.74 8.69
CA MET A 327 -6.63 -22.11 9.51
C MET A 327 -7.12 -23.01 10.65
N ASP A 328 -7.22 -24.32 10.43
CA ASP A 328 -7.69 -25.26 11.45
C ASP A 328 -6.72 -25.34 12.65
N GLU A 329 -5.43 -25.35 12.38
CA GLU A 329 -4.39 -25.32 13.44
C GLU A 329 -4.42 -23.98 14.20
N ILE A 330 -4.65 -22.87 13.50
CA ILE A 330 -4.72 -21.53 14.10
C ILE A 330 -5.95 -21.44 15.02
N LEU A 331 -7.11 -21.88 14.55
CA LEU A 331 -8.35 -21.88 15.34
C LEU A 331 -8.26 -22.79 16.56
N LYS A 332 -7.64 -23.97 16.41
CA LYS A 332 -7.39 -24.89 17.54
C LYS A 332 -6.51 -24.23 18.60
N LYS A 333 -5.40 -23.60 18.17
CA LYS A 333 -4.49 -22.89 19.09
C LYS A 333 -5.22 -21.74 19.78
N ALA A 334 -6.02 -20.95 19.06
CA ALA A 334 -6.81 -19.87 19.64
C ALA A 334 -7.81 -20.38 20.68
N GLN A 335 -8.50 -21.49 20.40
CA GLN A 335 -9.44 -22.12 21.35
C GLN A 335 -8.73 -22.60 22.61
N ASP A 336 -7.56 -23.24 22.47
CA ASP A 336 -6.76 -23.71 23.61
C ASP A 336 -6.28 -22.53 24.48
N GLU A 337 -5.90 -21.40 23.87
CA GLU A 337 -5.49 -20.19 24.59
C GLU A 337 -6.69 -19.54 25.32
N LEU A 338 -7.88 -19.45 24.70
CA LEU A 338 -9.11 -18.94 25.35
C LEU A 338 -9.52 -19.80 26.54
N ASN A 339 -9.38 -21.12 26.43
CA ASN A 339 -9.73 -22.05 27.53
C ASN A 339 -8.80 -21.89 28.74
N LYS A 340 -7.55 -21.42 28.54
CA LYS A 340 -6.59 -21.15 29.62
C LYS A 340 -6.86 -19.82 30.34
N GLN A 341 -7.65 -18.92 29.74
CA GLN A 341 -7.99 -17.61 30.33
C GLN A 341 -9.27 -17.66 31.19
N LYS A 342 -10.03 -18.75 31.10
CA LYS A 342 -11.21 -19.06 31.96
C LYS A 342 -10.78 -19.76 33.23
#